data_984510227cb154d6952909da454bd1a4
#
_entry.id   984510227cb154d6952909da454bd1a4
#
_cell.length_a   1.000
_cell.length_b   1.000
_cell.length_c   1.000
_cell.angle_alpha   90.00
_cell.angle_beta   90.00
_cell.angle_gamma   90.00
#
_symmetry.space_group_name_H-M   'P 1'
#
loop_
_entity.id
_entity.type
_entity.pdbx_description
1 polymer ?
#
loop_
_entity_poly.entity_id
_entity_poly.type
_entity_poly.pdbx_seq_one_letter_code
_entity_poly.pdbx_strand_id
1 'polypeptide(L)'
;MRNIVFVFCAVSLLGVAEEDVQVETKTIEILGATQISIDKIEEALDVKTRDWLRFWRDSTPRINAELIKSLPQTLKSFFDSEGYYGATYTIGENNSSVRILINENEPVKISSIYIESDYDITPFIKYKERDIFKPKQFVESKNAIIAKLLSDGYCSYDMDTKAYVDIETNKADLIYKLKKGEICTFGDTTISGVNELNDAIVLSRVEALKGEQFSTEKIKATYQRLEDLEAFDSILINADRKIYNVVPVDITLRLLENPYYFSGGVGYDSYAGARIQAQLVKRNFFGNAQRLILTGNYSTKEQLYDIDFFRPSLFNYKNYYFDLGLNGGYSNLEYEGFKEEKEYLKAFAAYQFDKLFLKAGLSAENINISVLDAPEPGVIYGNFVLYYPYFQAIYDARDDRLNPKNGYYFSGYLEYGIPYSADASDYVKMLFEARGIYTWNNITFAAVGKMGTIEMISNLLPESKLFFGGGSFSNRAYGYNEIGVISSPVEHSVEGGLSMANLTFELNYPIKDNIYGAVFTDNTMINAKSYDFYSDIISSAGIGIRYLTPVGPLKVDVGANVHDISQYNIQFQLGQSF
;
A
#
# COMPACT_ATOMS: atom_id res chain seq x y z
N MET A 1 -30.76 30.13 -2.28
CA MET A 1 -29.63 30.54 -3.10
C MET A 1 -28.40 30.61 -2.20
N ARG A 2 -27.71 29.52 -2.09
CA ARG A 2 -26.52 29.39 -1.24
C ARG A 2 -25.29 29.60 -2.13
N ASN A 3 -24.55 30.66 -1.85
CA ASN A 3 -23.34 31.03 -2.58
C ASN A 3 -22.27 29.93 -2.44
N ILE A 4 -22.00 29.24 -3.54
CA ILE A 4 -20.86 28.33 -3.66
C ILE A 4 -19.63 29.22 -3.85
N VAL A 5 -18.89 29.42 -2.79
CA VAL A 5 -17.54 30.01 -2.85
C VAL A 5 -16.58 28.86 -3.21
N PHE A 6 -16.12 28.85 -4.46
CA PHE A 6 -14.99 28.04 -4.88
C PHE A 6 -13.72 28.59 -4.20
N VAL A 7 -13.31 27.99 -3.10
CA VAL A 7 -11.96 28.19 -2.57
C VAL A 7 -11.02 27.27 -3.33
N PHE A 8 -10.36 27.81 -4.34
CA PHE A 8 -9.16 27.22 -4.91
C PHE A 8 -8.09 27.26 -3.81
N CYS A 9 -7.88 26.18 -3.09
CA CYS A 9 -6.65 25.97 -2.35
C CYS A 9 -5.52 25.81 -3.36
N ALA A 10 -4.84 26.90 -3.69
CA ALA A 10 -3.52 26.85 -4.27
C ALA A 10 -2.63 26.16 -3.22
N VAL A 11 -2.36 24.87 -3.41
CA VAL A 11 -1.21 24.22 -2.81
C VAL A 11 0.00 24.93 -3.42
N SER A 12 0.47 25.98 -2.73
CA SER A 12 1.82 26.48 -2.95
C SER A 12 2.75 25.34 -2.55
N LEU A 13 3.08 24.47 -3.50
CA LEU A 13 4.34 23.77 -3.50
C LEU A 13 5.37 24.88 -3.24
N LEU A 14 5.87 24.95 -2.01
CA LEU A 14 7.17 25.53 -1.73
C LEU A 14 8.15 24.73 -2.60
N GLY A 15 8.27 25.18 -3.86
CA GLY A 15 9.40 24.85 -4.67
C GLY A 15 10.60 25.34 -3.86
N VAL A 16 11.35 24.41 -3.29
CA VAL A 16 12.77 24.63 -3.14
C VAL A 16 13.18 25.08 -4.53
N ALA A 17 13.58 26.34 -4.65
CA ALA A 17 14.20 26.83 -5.85
C ALA A 17 15.48 25.96 -5.98
N GLU A 18 15.40 24.86 -6.74
CA GLU A 18 16.56 24.35 -7.41
C GLU A 18 17.09 25.57 -8.17
N GLU A 19 18.29 26.02 -7.81
CA GLU A 19 19.06 26.89 -8.69
C GLU A 19 19.01 26.21 -10.06
N ASP A 20 18.21 26.76 -10.96
CA ASP A 20 18.24 26.38 -12.37
C ASP A 20 19.66 26.70 -12.87
N VAL A 21 20.55 25.73 -12.71
CA VAL A 21 21.76 25.70 -13.53
C VAL A 21 21.21 25.73 -14.95
N GLN A 22 21.41 26.84 -15.66
CA GLN A 22 20.96 26.98 -17.05
C GLN A 22 21.74 25.98 -17.90
N VAL A 23 21.22 24.75 -17.95
CA VAL A 23 21.76 23.71 -18.80
C VAL A 23 21.42 24.08 -20.23
N GLU A 24 22.43 24.32 -21.05
CA GLU A 24 22.24 24.60 -22.47
C GLU A 24 21.52 23.41 -23.13
N THR A 25 20.33 23.68 -23.68
CA THR A 25 19.50 22.64 -24.33
C THR A 25 19.34 22.95 -25.80
N LYS A 26 19.37 21.91 -26.65
CA LYS A 26 19.04 22.01 -28.10
C LYS A 26 17.74 21.25 -28.38
N THR A 27 17.03 21.71 -29.40
CA THR A 27 15.87 20.97 -29.91
C THR A 27 16.35 19.66 -30.57
N ILE A 28 15.58 18.59 -30.43
CA ILE A 28 15.92 17.29 -31.03
C ILE A 28 14.79 16.85 -31.98
N GLU A 29 15.21 16.31 -33.13
CA GLU A 29 14.30 15.72 -34.12
C GLU A 29 14.80 14.31 -34.44
N ILE A 30 13.96 13.29 -34.23
CA ILE A 30 14.28 11.88 -34.47
C ILE A 30 13.43 11.40 -35.64
N LEU A 31 14.11 10.88 -36.67
CA LEU A 31 13.48 10.46 -37.92
C LEU A 31 13.95 9.04 -38.29
N GLY A 32 13.08 8.30 -39.02
CA GLY A 32 13.42 7.01 -39.61
C GLY A 32 13.16 5.79 -38.73
N ALA A 33 12.85 5.96 -37.45
CA ALA A 33 12.42 4.88 -36.58
C ALA A 33 11.01 4.38 -36.98
N THR A 34 10.86 3.08 -37.23
CA THR A 34 9.62 2.47 -37.71
C THR A 34 9.18 1.28 -36.87
N GLN A 35 10.10 0.58 -36.22
CA GLN A 35 9.86 -0.61 -35.40
C GLN A 35 9.82 -0.27 -33.91
N ILE A 36 10.60 0.70 -33.49
CA ILE A 36 10.67 1.18 -32.11
C ILE A 36 9.99 2.56 -32.05
N SER A 37 9.10 2.76 -31.07
CA SER A 37 8.44 4.05 -30.90
C SER A 37 9.44 5.17 -30.58
N ILE A 38 9.22 6.33 -31.14
CA ILE A 38 10.05 7.53 -30.90
C ILE A 38 10.08 7.85 -29.42
N ASP A 39 8.97 7.73 -28.69
CA ASP A 39 8.90 7.98 -27.24
C ASP A 39 9.92 7.16 -26.44
N LYS A 40 10.14 5.88 -26.80
CA LYS A 40 11.16 5.03 -26.15
C LYS A 40 12.59 5.49 -26.44
N ILE A 41 12.83 6.00 -27.64
CA ILE A 41 14.14 6.52 -28.02
C ILE A 41 14.38 7.84 -27.27
N GLU A 42 13.36 8.70 -27.19
CA GLU A 42 13.42 9.96 -26.43
C GLU A 42 13.67 9.69 -24.92
N GLU A 43 12.99 8.70 -24.34
CA GLU A 43 13.23 8.26 -22.97
C GLU A 43 14.67 7.79 -22.74
N ALA A 44 15.20 6.95 -23.66
CA ALA A 44 16.57 6.45 -23.58
C ALA A 44 17.63 7.56 -23.72
N LEU A 45 17.30 8.64 -24.39
CA LEU A 45 18.17 9.79 -24.60
C LEU A 45 18.00 10.89 -23.53
N ASP A 46 17.17 10.67 -22.52
CA ASP A 46 16.80 11.68 -21.50
C ASP A 46 16.30 12.98 -22.13
N VAL A 47 15.50 12.84 -23.20
CA VAL A 47 14.87 13.97 -23.88
C VAL A 47 13.75 14.49 -22.99
N LYS A 48 13.84 15.77 -22.61
CA LYS A 48 12.78 16.44 -21.85
C LYS A 48 11.60 16.73 -22.77
N THR A 49 10.57 15.91 -22.66
CA THR A 49 9.27 16.14 -23.28
C THR A 49 8.36 16.89 -22.34
N ARG A 50 7.25 17.39 -22.85
CA ARG A 50 6.28 18.19 -22.11
C ARG A 50 5.76 17.50 -20.87
N ASP A 51 5.85 18.19 -19.73
CA ASP A 51 5.00 17.91 -18.55
C ASP A 51 3.54 18.29 -18.90
N TRP A 52 2.62 17.35 -18.88
CA TRP A 52 1.22 17.58 -19.26
C TRP A 52 0.51 18.61 -18.38
N LEU A 53 0.96 18.82 -17.14
CA LEU A 53 0.45 19.86 -16.25
C LEU A 53 0.82 21.27 -16.71
N ARG A 54 1.77 21.41 -17.63
CA ARG A 54 2.25 22.68 -18.17
C ARG A 54 1.86 22.84 -19.64
N PHE A 55 0.58 22.54 -19.98
CA PHE A 55 0.05 22.57 -21.36
C PHE A 55 0.22 23.91 -22.08
N TRP A 56 0.58 24.99 -21.37
CA TRP A 56 0.86 26.32 -21.93
C TRP A 56 2.33 26.57 -22.30
N ARG A 57 3.25 25.62 -22.01
CA ARG A 57 4.67 25.72 -22.42
C ARG A 57 4.91 25.02 -23.76
N ASP A 58 5.98 25.47 -24.45
CA ASP A 58 6.43 24.88 -25.71
C ASP A 58 6.68 23.37 -25.54
N SER A 59 6.13 22.56 -26.46
CA SER A 59 6.19 21.08 -26.44
C SER A 59 7.32 20.53 -27.29
N THR A 60 8.26 21.34 -27.74
CA THR A 60 9.37 20.90 -28.58
C THR A 60 10.32 20.01 -27.76
N PRO A 61 10.59 18.76 -28.18
CA PRO A 61 11.55 17.89 -27.50
C PRO A 61 12.92 18.53 -27.41
N ARG A 62 13.54 18.49 -26.23
CA ARG A 62 14.85 19.12 -26.00
C ARG A 62 15.81 18.17 -25.32
N ILE A 63 17.06 18.19 -25.73
CA ILE A 63 18.16 17.43 -25.17
C ILE A 63 19.21 18.37 -24.54
N ASN A 64 19.82 17.93 -23.43
CA ASN A 64 20.95 18.61 -22.85
C ASN A 64 22.14 18.59 -23.81
N ALA A 65 22.76 19.76 -24.06
CA ALA A 65 23.90 19.89 -24.96
C ALA A 65 25.10 19.03 -24.55
N GLU A 66 25.30 18.77 -23.27
CA GLU A 66 26.37 17.89 -22.75
C GLU A 66 26.18 16.43 -23.17
N LEU A 67 24.92 15.96 -23.32
CA LEU A 67 24.60 14.58 -23.72
C LEU A 67 24.84 14.33 -25.22
N ILE A 68 24.93 15.37 -26.04
CA ILE A 68 25.08 15.23 -27.50
C ILE A 68 26.35 14.44 -27.85
N LYS A 69 27.43 14.62 -27.10
CA LYS A 69 28.70 13.90 -27.33
C LYS A 69 28.58 12.40 -27.06
N SER A 70 27.70 12.00 -26.15
CA SER A 70 27.47 10.59 -25.82
C SER A 70 26.37 9.93 -26.67
N LEU A 71 25.62 10.70 -27.47
CA LEU A 71 24.52 10.19 -28.30
C LEU A 71 24.88 8.95 -29.13
N PRO A 72 26.02 8.89 -29.84
CA PRO A 72 26.37 7.71 -30.63
C PRO A 72 26.45 6.44 -29.77
N GLN A 73 27.04 6.54 -28.59
CA GLN A 73 27.18 5.39 -27.71
C GLN A 73 25.87 5.03 -27.03
N THR A 74 25.09 6.02 -26.63
CA THR A 74 23.76 5.82 -26.00
C THR A 74 22.81 5.17 -27.00
N LEU A 75 22.73 5.66 -28.25
CA LEU A 75 21.93 5.06 -29.29
C LEU A 75 22.35 3.62 -29.58
N LYS A 76 23.67 3.37 -29.71
CA LYS A 76 24.17 2.01 -29.92
C LYS A 76 23.73 1.09 -28.80
N SER A 77 23.97 1.46 -27.54
CA SER A 77 23.60 0.65 -26.38
C SER A 77 22.09 0.41 -26.31
N PHE A 78 21.29 1.42 -26.65
CA PHE A 78 19.82 1.31 -26.68
C PHE A 78 19.38 0.32 -27.76
N PHE A 79 19.83 0.46 -29.02
CA PHE A 79 19.44 -0.44 -30.10
C PHE A 79 19.95 -1.88 -29.88
N ASP A 80 21.18 -2.05 -29.38
CA ASP A 80 21.71 -3.34 -28.98
C ASP A 80 20.81 -3.98 -27.90
N SER A 81 20.33 -3.20 -26.92
CA SER A 81 19.45 -3.68 -25.85
C SER A 81 18.04 -4.09 -26.34
N GLU A 82 17.58 -3.47 -27.40
CA GLU A 82 16.29 -3.79 -28.05
C GLU A 82 16.42 -4.87 -29.13
N GLY A 83 17.66 -5.35 -29.42
CA GLY A 83 17.94 -6.44 -30.35
C GLY A 83 18.28 -6.01 -31.77
N TYR A 84 18.53 -4.72 -32.00
CA TYR A 84 18.85 -4.14 -33.30
C TYR A 84 20.35 -3.83 -33.40
N TYR A 85 21.18 -4.85 -33.38
CA TYR A 85 22.67 -4.72 -33.38
C TYR A 85 23.24 -4.11 -34.65
N GLY A 86 22.50 -4.22 -35.78
CA GLY A 86 22.86 -3.65 -37.06
C GLY A 86 22.33 -2.22 -37.29
N ALA A 87 21.71 -1.58 -36.28
CA ALA A 87 21.14 -0.24 -36.42
C ALA A 87 22.23 0.77 -36.77
N THR A 88 21.92 1.66 -37.73
CA THR A 88 22.80 2.75 -38.14
C THR A 88 22.08 4.09 -37.93
N TYR A 89 22.87 5.13 -37.61
CA TYR A 89 22.33 6.45 -37.37
C TYR A 89 23.28 7.54 -37.84
N THR A 90 22.68 8.64 -38.31
CA THR A 90 23.41 9.83 -38.70
C THR A 90 22.97 10.99 -37.83
N ILE A 91 23.89 11.64 -37.15
CA ILE A 91 23.64 12.75 -36.26
C ILE A 91 24.12 14.03 -36.93
N GLY A 92 23.16 14.93 -37.24
CA GLY A 92 23.42 16.28 -37.70
C GLY A 92 23.21 17.26 -36.56
N GLU A 93 24.21 18.07 -36.26
CA GLU A 93 24.16 19.08 -35.20
C GLU A 93 24.36 20.46 -35.79
N ASN A 94 23.54 21.44 -35.33
CA ASN A 94 23.77 22.84 -35.55
C ASN A 94 23.70 23.62 -34.21
N ASN A 95 23.78 24.94 -34.26
CA ASN A 95 23.84 25.76 -33.04
C ASN A 95 22.59 25.58 -32.12
N SER A 96 21.43 25.27 -32.65
CA SER A 96 20.16 25.24 -31.90
C SER A 96 19.42 23.92 -31.94
N SER A 97 19.82 23.00 -32.83
CA SER A 97 19.10 21.74 -33.01
C SER A 97 20.01 20.56 -33.30
N VAL A 98 19.53 19.36 -32.95
CA VAL A 98 20.13 18.06 -33.26
C VAL A 98 19.10 17.26 -34.06
N ARG A 99 19.51 16.73 -35.23
CA ARG A 99 18.69 15.81 -36.01
C ARG A 99 19.34 14.44 -36.04
N ILE A 100 18.58 13.42 -35.69
CA ILE A 100 19.01 12.03 -35.71
C ILE A 100 18.19 11.30 -36.78
N LEU A 101 18.89 10.77 -37.80
CA LEU A 101 18.28 9.91 -38.80
C LEU A 101 18.69 8.47 -38.47
N ILE A 102 17.69 7.63 -38.20
CA ILE A 102 17.87 6.24 -37.77
C ILE A 102 17.45 5.30 -38.89
N ASN A 103 18.24 4.26 -39.09
CA ASN A 103 17.85 3.06 -39.84
C ASN A 103 18.05 1.85 -38.91
N GLU A 104 16.95 1.27 -38.47
CA GLU A 104 16.94 0.19 -37.48
C GLU A 104 17.53 -1.12 -38.01
N ASN A 105 17.44 -1.33 -39.34
CA ASN A 105 17.77 -2.61 -40.01
C ASN A 105 16.99 -3.79 -39.42
N GLU A 106 17.39 -5.02 -39.74
CA GLU A 106 16.73 -6.23 -39.25
C GLU A 106 17.17 -6.55 -37.81
N PRO A 107 16.22 -6.86 -36.90
CA PRO A 107 16.56 -7.27 -35.55
C PRO A 107 17.13 -8.68 -35.50
N VAL A 108 17.96 -8.97 -34.50
CA VAL A 108 18.42 -10.31 -34.20
C VAL A 108 17.26 -11.13 -33.65
N LYS A 109 16.96 -12.27 -34.28
CA LYS A 109 15.89 -13.21 -33.89
C LYS A 109 16.46 -14.48 -33.30
N ILE A 110 15.74 -15.05 -32.33
CA ILE A 110 16.11 -16.32 -31.70
C ILE A 110 15.95 -17.45 -32.73
N SER A 111 17.04 -18.15 -33.02
CA SER A 111 17.10 -19.31 -33.93
C SER A 111 16.83 -20.61 -33.20
N SER A 112 17.41 -20.77 -32.02
CA SER A 112 17.24 -21.97 -31.20
C SER A 112 17.31 -21.66 -29.69
N ILE A 113 16.60 -22.50 -28.90
CA ILE A 113 16.70 -22.49 -27.43
C ILE A 113 17.04 -23.91 -26.99
N TYR A 114 18.26 -24.11 -26.54
CA TYR A 114 18.72 -25.40 -26.01
C TYR A 114 18.63 -25.41 -24.49
N ILE A 115 17.91 -26.40 -23.94
CA ILE A 115 17.70 -26.58 -22.51
C ILE A 115 18.21 -27.96 -22.10
N GLU A 116 19.19 -27.99 -21.18
CA GLU A 116 19.70 -29.18 -20.51
C GLU A 116 19.53 -28.95 -19.00
N SER A 117 18.47 -29.49 -18.40
CA SER A 117 18.11 -29.21 -17.02
C SER A 117 17.43 -30.40 -16.35
N ASP A 118 17.78 -30.65 -15.08
CA ASP A 118 17.12 -31.60 -14.18
C ASP A 118 15.97 -30.94 -13.35
N TYR A 119 15.64 -29.69 -13.66
CA TYR A 119 14.55 -28.91 -13.08
C TYR A 119 13.77 -28.22 -14.21
N ASP A 120 12.43 -28.15 -14.12
CA ASP A 120 11.63 -27.46 -15.15
C ASP A 120 11.81 -25.95 -15.10
N ILE A 121 12.64 -25.44 -16.01
CA ILE A 121 12.92 -24.00 -16.15
C ILE A 121 12.11 -23.34 -17.27
N THR A 122 11.34 -24.13 -18.04
CA THR A 122 10.58 -23.64 -19.19
C THR A 122 9.64 -22.48 -18.87
N PRO A 123 8.89 -22.48 -17.73
CA PRO A 123 8.00 -21.37 -17.37
C PRO A 123 8.68 -20.01 -17.13
N PHE A 124 9.99 -20.02 -16.88
CA PHE A 124 10.78 -18.82 -16.57
C PHE A 124 11.50 -18.25 -17.79
N ILE A 125 11.53 -18.99 -18.90
CA ILE A 125 12.10 -18.54 -20.17
C ILE A 125 11.04 -17.75 -20.92
N LYS A 126 11.24 -16.42 -20.98
CA LYS A 126 10.27 -15.48 -21.59
C LYS A 126 10.37 -15.40 -23.12
N TYR A 127 11.05 -16.34 -23.75
CA TYR A 127 11.30 -16.35 -25.18
C TYR A 127 10.70 -17.56 -25.88
N LYS A 128 10.38 -17.34 -27.16
CA LYS A 128 10.09 -18.38 -28.15
C LYS A 128 11.03 -18.23 -29.35
N GLU A 129 11.17 -19.27 -30.13
CA GLU A 129 11.84 -19.19 -31.41
C GLU A 129 11.20 -18.10 -32.29
N ARG A 130 12.02 -17.35 -32.99
CA ARG A 130 11.68 -16.19 -33.84
C ARG A 130 11.35 -14.91 -33.10
N ASP A 131 11.29 -14.90 -31.78
CA ASP A 131 11.19 -13.64 -31.02
C ASP A 131 12.47 -12.80 -31.22
N ILE A 132 12.36 -11.48 -31.07
CA ILE A 132 13.53 -10.59 -31.07
C ILE A 132 14.34 -10.85 -29.81
N PHE A 133 15.63 -11.06 -29.96
CA PHE A 133 16.53 -11.26 -28.84
C PHE A 133 16.83 -9.93 -28.12
N LYS A 134 16.44 -9.83 -26.84
CA LYS A 134 16.70 -8.69 -25.97
C LYS A 134 17.57 -9.13 -24.78
N PRO A 135 18.83 -8.67 -24.66
CA PRO A 135 19.73 -9.10 -23.57
C PRO A 135 19.14 -8.99 -22.17
N LYS A 136 18.37 -7.94 -21.92
CA LYS A 136 17.70 -7.71 -20.64
C LYS A 136 16.78 -8.87 -20.26
N GLN A 137 15.95 -9.33 -21.21
CA GLN A 137 15.01 -10.45 -20.96
C GLN A 137 15.75 -11.78 -20.73
N PHE A 138 16.91 -11.98 -21.36
CA PHE A 138 17.75 -13.15 -21.11
C PHE A 138 18.28 -13.16 -19.67
N VAL A 139 18.77 -12.02 -19.19
CA VAL A 139 19.23 -11.86 -17.80
C VAL A 139 18.06 -12.01 -16.82
N GLU A 140 16.90 -11.44 -17.14
CA GLU A 140 15.67 -11.60 -16.32
C GLU A 140 15.24 -13.08 -16.23
N SER A 141 15.27 -13.82 -17.33
CA SER A 141 14.96 -15.26 -17.33
C SER A 141 15.93 -16.04 -16.46
N LYS A 142 17.24 -15.77 -16.58
CA LYS A 142 18.26 -16.35 -15.72
C LYS A 142 18.00 -16.05 -14.23
N ASN A 143 17.75 -14.78 -13.89
CA ASN A 143 17.50 -14.37 -12.51
C ASN A 143 16.22 -14.99 -11.96
N ALA A 144 15.17 -15.12 -12.76
CA ALA A 144 13.92 -15.77 -12.37
C ALA A 144 14.11 -17.27 -12.05
N ILE A 145 14.90 -17.97 -12.88
CA ILE A 145 15.28 -19.37 -12.63
C ILE A 145 16.04 -19.49 -11.29
N ILE A 146 17.08 -18.66 -11.10
CA ILE A 146 17.85 -18.66 -9.86
C ILE A 146 17.00 -18.35 -8.64
N ALA A 147 16.13 -17.34 -8.72
CA ALA A 147 15.23 -16.98 -7.65
C ALA A 147 14.31 -18.15 -7.27
N LYS A 148 13.76 -18.85 -8.28
CA LYS A 148 12.90 -20.01 -8.04
C LYS A 148 13.65 -21.17 -7.38
N LEU A 149 14.86 -21.51 -7.87
CA LEU A 149 15.69 -22.55 -7.27
C LEU A 149 15.96 -22.27 -5.79
N LEU A 150 16.38 -21.04 -5.48
CA LEU A 150 16.68 -20.61 -4.12
C LEU A 150 15.42 -20.57 -3.23
N SER A 151 14.28 -20.23 -3.80
CA SER A 151 12.98 -20.31 -3.12
C SER A 151 12.61 -21.75 -2.76
N ASP A 152 12.85 -22.68 -3.69
CA ASP A 152 12.57 -24.10 -3.52
C ASP A 152 13.68 -24.86 -2.74
N GLY A 153 14.66 -24.16 -2.22
CA GLY A 153 15.69 -24.71 -1.33
C GLY A 153 16.93 -25.26 -2.02
N TYR A 154 17.06 -25.15 -3.34
CA TYR A 154 18.25 -25.62 -4.06
C TYR A 154 19.35 -24.56 -3.97
N CYS A 155 20.20 -24.60 -2.95
CA CYS A 155 21.22 -23.58 -2.70
C CYS A 155 22.55 -23.86 -3.41
N SER A 156 22.81 -25.12 -3.83
CA SER A 156 24.07 -25.58 -4.44
C SER A 156 23.94 -25.86 -5.95
N TYR A 157 23.06 -25.11 -6.63
CA TYR A 157 22.85 -25.25 -8.06
C TYR A 157 24.11 -24.86 -8.88
N ASP A 158 24.26 -25.51 -10.04
CA ASP A 158 25.25 -25.14 -11.07
C ASP A 158 24.50 -24.72 -12.34
N MET A 159 24.69 -23.47 -12.76
CA MET A 159 23.97 -22.90 -13.90
C MET A 159 24.91 -22.18 -14.86
N ASP A 160 25.01 -22.71 -16.09
CA ASP A 160 25.70 -22.06 -17.21
C ASP A 160 24.67 -21.62 -18.25
N THR A 161 24.63 -20.31 -18.52
CA THR A 161 23.73 -19.71 -19.52
C THR A 161 24.50 -18.87 -20.51
N LYS A 162 24.28 -19.10 -21.81
CA LYS A 162 24.97 -18.38 -22.89
C LYS A 162 23.97 -17.98 -23.97
N ALA A 163 24.18 -16.79 -24.51
CA ALA A 163 23.51 -16.33 -25.72
C ALA A 163 24.60 -16.05 -26.79
N TYR A 164 24.53 -16.78 -27.85
CA TYR A 164 25.41 -16.58 -29.01
C TYR A 164 24.68 -15.75 -30.04
N VAL A 165 25.16 -14.54 -30.29
CA VAL A 165 24.54 -13.60 -31.23
C VAL A 165 25.41 -13.51 -32.46
N ASP A 166 24.89 -13.92 -33.61
CA ASP A 166 25.51 -13.77 -34.94
C ASP A 166 24.89 -12.53 -35.61
N ILE A 167 25.68 -11.47 -35.69
CA ILE A 167 25.26 -10.17 -36.27
C ILE A 167 25.18 -10.24 -37.80
N GLU A 168 25.94 -11.11 -38.44
CA GLU A 168 25.94 -11.24 -39.91
C GLU A 168 24.65 -11.92 -40.40
N THR A 169 24.19 -12.91 -39.66
CA THR A 169 22.95 -13.65 -40.02
C THR A 169 21.71 -13.16 -39.24
N ASN A 170 21.86 -12.20 -38.35
CA ASN A 170 20.80 -11.71 -37.44
C ASN A 170 20.12 -12.83 -36.66
N LYS A 171 20.88 -13.78 -36.11
CA LYS A 171 20.40 -14.91 -35.33
C LYS A 171 21.01 -14.97 -33.95
N ALA A 172 20.24 -15.47 -32.99
CA ALA A 172 20.72 -15.76 -31.64
C ALA A 172 20.36 -17.19 -31.22
N ASP A 173 21.33 -17.92 -30.68
CA ASP A 173 21.15 -19.23 -30.07
C ASP A 173 21.30 -19.12 -28.56
N LEU A 174 20.27 -19.56 -27.83
CA LEU A 174 20.23 -19.50 -26.38
C LEU A 174 20.50 -20.86 -25.78
N ILE A 175 21.40 -20.93 -24.80
CA ILE A 175 21.75 -22.17 -24.10
C ILE A 175 21.51 -21.97 -22.61
N TYR A 176 20.74 -22.89 -22.03
CA TYR A 176 20.49 -23.00 -20.60
C TYR A 176 20.91 -24.39 -20.13
N LYS A 177 21.97 -24.46 -19.34
CA LYS A 177 22.41 -25.69 -18.68
C LYS A 177 22.27 -25.52 -17.18
N LEU A 178 21.53 -26.41 -16.54
CA LEU A 178 21.24 -26.35 -15.12
C LEU A 178 21.33 -27.74 -14.48
N LYS A 179 22.07 -27.77 -13.35
CA LYS A 179 21.97 -28.84 -12.36
C LYS A 179 21.50 -28.22 -11.06
N LYS A 180 20.31 -28.61 -10.60
CA LYS A 180 19.67 -28.00 -9.43
C LYS A 180 20.40 -28.26 -8.10
N GLY A 181 21.22 -29.33 -8.04
CA GLY A 181 21.89 -29.74 -6.81
C GLY A 181 20.93 -30.35 -5.77
N GLU A 182 21.35 -30.37 -4.51
CA GLU A 182 20.55 -30.91 -3.40
C GLU A 182 19.80 -29.80 -2.65
N ILE A 183 18.72 -30.20 -1.95
CA ILE A 183 18.00 -29.30 -1.06
C ILE A 183 18.86 -29.00 0.16
N CYS A 184 18.93 -27.71 0.50
CA CYS A 184 19.67 -27.21 1.64
C CYS A 184 18.74 -26.91 2.82
N THR A 185 19.30 -26.91 4.01
CA THR A 185 18.62 -26.51 5.24
C THR A 185 19.33 -25.31 5.87
N PHE A 186 18.58 -24.51 6.66
CA PHE A 186 19.18 -23.44 7.45
C PHE A 186 20.08 -24.02 8.55
N GLY A 187 21.23 -23.40 8.74
CA GLY A 187 22.17 -23.64 9.84
C GLY A 187 21.88 -22.78 11.07
N ASP A 188 22.92 -22.52 11.85
CA ASP A 188 22.84 -21.63 13.01
C ASP A 188 22.68 -20.16 12.55
N THR A 189 21.90 -19.39 13.32
CA THR A 189 21.76 -17.95 13.15
C THR A 189 22.66 -17.25 14.15
N THR A 190 23.55 -16.38 13.68
CA THR A 190 24.38 -15.51 14.51
C THR A 190 23.91 -14.06 14.41
N ILE A 191 23.95 -13.32 15.52
CA ILE A 191 23.56 -11.92 15.61
C ILE A 191 24.77 -11.10 16.04
N SER A 192 25.00 -9.97 15.37
CA SER A 192 26.11 -9.07 15.69
C SER A 192 25.72 -7.60 15.52
N GLY A 193 26.50 -6.70 16.13
CA GLY A 193 26.40 -5.25 15.97
C GLY A 193 25.43 -4.55 16.93
N VAL A 194 24.69 -5.25 17.79
CA VAL A 194 23.70 -4.69 18.72
C VAL A 194 23.83 -5.27 20.13
N ASN A 195 24.83 -4.81 20.88
CA ASN A 195 25.08 -5.30 22.25
C ASN A 195 24.01 -4.84 23.26
N GLU A 196 23.23 -3.81 22.95
CA GLU A 196 22.20 -3.23 23.82
C GLU A 196 20.80 -3.85 23.60
N LEU A 197 20.65 -4.70 22.58
CA LEU A 197 19.40 -5.36 22.22
C LEU A 197 19.43 -6.82 22.67
N ASN A 198 18.36 -7.28 23.28
CA ASN A 198 18.23 -8.70 23.62
C ASN A 198 18.09 -9.55 22.34
N ASP A 199 18.96 -10.52 22.15
CA ASP A 199 18.95 -11.44 20.99
C ASP A 199 17.60 -12.12 20.80
N ALA A 200 16.85 -12.37 21.88
CA ALA A 200 15.52 -12.96 21.80
C ALA A 200 14.54 -12.11 20.96
N ILE A 201 14.73 -10.78 20.93
CA ILE A 201 13.89 -9.89 20.11
C ILE A 201 14.21 -10.07 18.63
N VAL A 202 15.49 -10.14 18.28
CA VAL A 202 15.93 -10.40 16.91
C VAL A 202 15.47 -11.79 16.47
N LEU A 203 15.72 -12.81 17.30
CA LEU A 203 15.34 -14.20 17.02
C LEU A 203 13.82 -14.37 16.85
N SER A 204 13.02 -13.56 17.56
CA SER A 204 11.54 -13.56 17.38
C SER A 204 11.09 -13.14 15.98
N ARG A 205 11.95 -12.49 15.22
CA ARG A 205 11.69 -12.01 13.85
C ARG A 205 12.31 -12.89 12.77
N VAL A 206 13.06 -13.91 13.16
CA VAL A 206 13.75 -14.82 12.23
C VAL A 206 12.81 -15.92 11.76
N GLU A 207 12.57 -15.96 10.45
CA GLU A 207 11.83 -17.03 9.76
C GLU A 207 12.75 -18.18 9.30
N ALA A 208 14.04 -17.92 9.26
CA ALA A 208 15.08 -18.87 8.83
C ALA A 208 15.48 -19.79 9.98
N LEU A 209 14.59 -20.67 10.43
CA LEU A 209 14.82 -21.53 11.59
C LEU A 209 15.76 -22.69 11.25
N LYS A 210 16.72 -22.97 12.16
CA LYS A 210 17.70 -24.05 12.00
C LYS A 210 17.03 -25.40 11.71
N GLY A 211 17.53 -26.08 10.67
CA GLY A 211 17.04 -27.39 10.24
C GLY A 211 15.84 -27.35 9.30
N GLU A 212 15.19 -26.19 9.11
CA GLU A 212 14.16 -26.04 8.10
C GLU A 212 14.77 -25.90 6.71
N GLN A 213 13.98 -26.22 5.67
CA GLN A 213 14.39 -26.05 4.29
C GLN A 213 14.75 -24.61 4.00
N PHE A 214 15.90 -24.39 3.34
CA PHE A 214 16.35 -23.07 2.90
C PHE A 214 15.35 -22.45 1.94
N SER A 215 15.12 -21.17 2.07
CA SER A 215 14.30 -20.36 1.15
C SER A 215 14.69 -18.91 1.23
N THR A 216 14.83 -18.26 0.08
CA THR A 216 15.10 -16.82 0.00
C THR A 216 13.92 -15.99 0.46
N GLU A 217 12.68 -16.49 0.34
CA GLU A 217 11.48 -15.86 0.86
C GLU A 217 11.55 -15.74 2.39
N LYS A 218 12.04 -16.79 3.09
CA LYS A 218 12.21 -16.74 4.55
C LYS A 218 13.27 -15.72 4.97
N ILE A 219 14.36 -15.59 4.20
CA ILE A 219 15.36 -14.53 4.42
C ILE A 219 14.74 -13.15 4.23
N LYS A 220 13.98 -12.96 3.15
CA LYS A 220 13.28 -11.70 2.87
C LYS A 220 12.24 -11.39 3.95
N ALA A 221 11.47 -12.38 4.39
CA ALA A 221 10.51 -12.23 5.49
C ALA A 221 11.21 -11.86 6.80
N THR A 222 12.35 -12.47 7.11
CA THR A 222 13.19 -12.09 8.26
C THR A 222 13.62 -10.63 8.17
N TYR A 223 14.12 -10.18 7.00
CA TYR A 223 14.50 -8.79 6.78
C TYR A 223 13.33 -7.84 7.04
N GLN A 224 12.17 -8.09 6.44
CA GLN A 224 10.98 -7.27 6.60
C GLN A 224 10.50 -7.19 8.06
N ARG A 225 10.48 -8.32 8.77
CA ARG A 225 10.10 -8.36 10.19
C ARG A 225 11.08 -7.62 11.11
N LEU A 226 12.37 -7.63 10.77
CA LEU A 226 13.37 -6.83 11.50
C LEU A 226 13.20 -5.33 11.18
N GLU A 227 12.90 -4.99 9.92
CA GLU A 227 12.61 -3.62 9.51
C GLU A 227 11.36 -3.07 10.20
N ASP A 228 10.31 -3.89 10.38
CA ASP A 228 9.07 -3.53 11.09
C ASP A 228 9.30 -3.16 12.58
N LEU A 229 10.44 -3.54 13.16
CA LEU A 229 10.82 -3.07 14.50
C LEU A 229 11.18 -1.58 14.52
N GLU A 230 11.50 -0.99 13.36
CA GLU A 230 11.90 0.41 13.19
C GLU A 230 13.03 0.86 14.15
N ALA A 231 13.91 -0.07 14.53
CA ALA A 231 14.98 0.18 15.49
C ALA A 231 16.37 0.26 14.85
N PHE A 232 16.49 0.00 13.56
CA PHE A 232 17.77 -0.17 12.88
C PHE A 232 17.96 0.81 11.73
N ASP A 233 19.18 1.36 11.60
CA ASP A 233 19.65 2.09 10.42
C ASP A 233 20.11 1.14 9.31
N SER A 234 20.59 -0.05 9.70
CA SER A 234 21.08 -1.04 8.75
C SER A 234 20.79 -2.45 9.25
N ILE A 235 20.29 -3.26 8.34
CA ILE A 235 20.02 -4.68 8.51
C ILE A 235 20.74 -5.39 7.37
N LEU A 236 21.75 -6.19 7.69
CA LEU A 236 22.47 -7.03 6.74
C LEU A 236 22.25 -8.48 7.12
N ILE A 237 21.65 -9.26 6.23
CA ILE A 237 21.49 -10.70 6.39
C ILE A 237 22.34 -11.40 5.35
N ASN A 238 23.33 -12.14 5.80
CA ASN A 238 24.20 -12.94 4.95
C ASN A 238 23.87 -14.43 5.16
N ALA A 239 23.49 -15.10 4.08
CA ALA A 239 23.25 -16.54 4.07
C ALA A 239 24.41 -17.20 3.31
N ASP A 240 25.38 -17.79 4.03
CA ASP A 240 26.56 -18.39 3.43
C ASP A 240 26.27 -19.78 2.85
N ARG A 241 26.08 -19.82 1.53
CA ARG A 241 25.77 -21.02 0.75
C ARG A 241 27.00 -21.86 0.36
N LYS A 242 28.20 -21.49 0.83
CA LYS A 242 29.44 -22.23 0.54
C LYS A 242 29.59 -23.50 1.37
N ILE A 243 28.84 -23.62 2.46
CA ILE A 243 28.85 -24.80 3.31
C ILE A 243 27.87 -25.81 2.73
N TYR A 244 28.34 -27.04 2.53
CA TYR A 244 27.56 -28.09 1.84
C TYR A 244 26.24 -28.40 2.56
N ASN A 245 25.12 -28.22 1.83
CA ASN A 245 23.73 -28.51 2.25
C ASN A 245 23.23 -27.85 3.55
N VAL A 246 24.02 -27.02 4.22
CA VAL A 246 23.63 -26.26 5.41
C VAL A 246 24.00 -24.80 5.20
N VAL A 247 23.05 -23.90 5.37
CA VAL A 247 23.22 -22.47 5.14
C VAL A 247 23.14 -21.73 6.47
N PRO A 248 24.27 -21.38 7.11
CA PRO A 248 24.25 -20.51 8.28
C PRO A 248 23.80 -19.10 7.87
N VAL A 249 23.18 -18.42 8.83
CA VAL A 249 22.63 -17.07 8.63
C VAL A 249 23.29 -16.10 9.59
N ASP A 250 24.00 -15.12 9.08
CA ASP A 250 24.63 -14.07 9.87
C ASP A 250 23.81 -12.77 9.73
N ILE A 251 23.29 -12.28 10.84
CA ILE A 251 22.50 -11.06 10.92
C ILE A 251 23.36 -9.98 11.59
N THR A 252 23.75 -8.97 10.83
CA THR A 252 24.47 -7.80 11.34
C THR A 252 23.54 -6.62 11.37
N LEU A 253 23.36 -6.02 12.53
CA LEU A 253 22.43 -4.94 12.79
C LEU A 253 23.16 -3.70 13.27
N ARG A 254 22.66 -2.52 12.92
CA ARG A 254 23.09 -1.23 13.49
C ARG A 254 21.85 -0.48 13.98
N LEU A 255 21.84 -0.12 15.26
CA LEU A 255 20.77 0.69 15.85
C LEU A 255 20.71 2.07 15.24
N LEU A 256 19.52 2.67 15.26
CA LEU A 256 19.28 4.05 14.83
C LEU A 256 20.14 5.03 15.62
N GLU A 257 20.89 5.89 14.92
CA GLU A 257 21.63 7.00 15.54
C GLU A 257 20.66 8.08 16.06
N ASN A 258 19.61 8.39 15.28
CA ASN A 258 18.55 9.30 15.69
C ASN A 258 17.22 8.52 15.88
N PRO A 259 16.82 8.25 17.14
CA PRO A 259 15.60 7.49 17.40
C PRO A 259 14.32 8.33 17.29
N TYR A 260 14.42 9.63 17.11
CA TYR A 260 13.25 10.51 17.01
C TYR A 260 12.83 10.71 15.56
N TYR A 261 11.54 10.57 15.33
CA TYR A 261 10.92 10.88 14.06
C TYR A 261 9.72 11.78 14.30
N PHE A 262 9.69 12.93 13.63
CA PHE A 262 8.57 13.85 13.65
C PHE A 262 7.95 13.92 12.27
N SER A 263 6.62 13.80 12.21
CA SER A 263 5.84 14.05 10.99
C SER A 263 4.69 15.00 11.31
N GLY A 264 4.32 15.80 10.33
CA GLY A 264 3.19 16.70 10.42
C GLY A 264 2.53 16.84 9.06
N GLY A 265 1.24 17.11 9.04
CA GLY A 265 0.47 17.29 7.85
C GLY A 265 -0.66 18.29 8.05
N VAL A 266 -1.06 18.90 6.95
CA VAL A 266 -2.27 19.71 6.88
C VAL A 266 -3.15 19.12 5.80
N GLY A 267 -4.46 19.16 5.98
CA GLY A 267 -5.41 18.61 5.04
C GLY A 267 -6.74 19.34 5.10
N TYR A 268 -7.60 18.99 4.20
CA TYR A 268 -8.97 19.42 4.18
C TYR A 268 -9.85 18.27 3.70
N ASP A 269 -10.94 18.01 4.39
CA ASP A 269 -12.01 17.16 3.91
C ASP A 269 -13.38 17.84 4.06
N SER A 270 -14.37 17.33 3.35
CA SER A 270 -15.69 17.94 3.29
C SER A 270 -16.49 17.84 4.60
N TYR A 271 -16.13 16.90 5.48
CA TYR A 271 -16.80 16.68 6.78
C TYR A 271 -16.12 17.46 7.90
N ALA A 272 -14.84 17.21 8.13
CA ALA A 272 -14.10 17.80 9.27
C ALA A 272 -13.51 19.17 8.97
N GLY A 273 -13.56 19.64 7.72
CA GLY A 273 -12.97 20.91 7.30
C GLY A 273 -11.45 20.89 7.27
N ALA A 274 -10.81 21.98 7.69
CA ALA A 274 -9.36 22.07 7.78
C ALA A 274 -8.84 21.18 8.91
N ARG A 275 -7.77 20.41 8.64
CA ARG A 275 -7.17 19.45 9.56
C ARG A 275 -5.67 19.68 9.69
N ILE A 276 -5.18 19.55 10.91
CA ILE A 276 -3.76 19.51 11.23
C ILE A 276 -3.47 18.21 11.98
N GLN A 277 -2.44 17.52 11.56
CA GLN A 277 -1.93 16.32 12.21
C GLN A 277 -0.47 16.49 12.59
N ALA A 278 -0.10 16.02 13.77
CA ALA A 278 1.29 15.93 14.21
C ALA A 278 1.52 14.57 14.87
N GLN A 279 2.67 13.97 14.59
CA GLN A 279 3.09 12.73 15.21
C GLN A 279 4.56 12.81 15.63
N LEU A 280 4.85 12.42 16.85
CA LEU A 280 6.19 12.23 17.37
C LEU A 280 6.39 10.75 17.69
N VAL A 281 7.37 10.14 17.08
CA VAL A 281 7.76 8.75 17.34
C VAL A 281 9.13 8.74 17.99
N LYS A 282 9.24 8.11 19.16
CA LYS A 282 10.52 7.75 19.75
C LYS A 282 10.72 6.24 19.59
N ARG A 283 11.62 5.88 18.71
CA ARG A 283 12.04 4.51 18.46
C ARG A 283 13.05 4.08 19.51
N ASN A 284 13.10 2.79 19.81
CA ASN A 284 13.97 2.20 20.84
C ASN A 284 13.87 2.93 22.21
N PHE A 285 12.62 3.23 22.67
CA PHE A 285 12.30 4.16 23.74
C PHE A 285 13.00 3.85 25.07
N PHE A 286 12.94 2.60 25.54
CA PHE A 286 13.66 2.11 26.72
C PHE A 286 14.70 1.04 26.34
N GLY A 287 15.17 1.02 25.08
CA GLY A 287 15.94 -0.09 24.54
C GLY A 287 15.03 -1.25 24.06
N ASN A 288 15.65 -2.32 23.56
CA ASN A 288 14.94 -3.52 23.13
C ASN A 288 13.85 -3.27 22.06
N ALA A 289 14.09 -2.34 21.13
CA ALA A 289 13.18 -1.97 20.03
C ALA A 289 11.77 -1.52 20.49
N GLN A 290 11.64 -1.06 21.73
CA GLN A 290 10.38 -0.49 22.22
C GLN A 290 10.11 0.85 21.52
N ARG A 291 8.83 1.14 21.26
CA ARG A 291 8.42 2.35 20.53
C ARG A 291 7.34 3.09 21.30
N LEU A 292 7.52 4.42 21.39
CA LEU A 292 6.50 5.33 21.90
C LEU A 292 6.07 6.26 20.76
N ILE A 293 4.77 6.36 20.54
CA ILE A 293 4.18 7.23 19.52
C ILE A 293 3.20 8.17 20.21
N LEU A 294 3.33 9.45 19.94
CA LEU A 294 2.39 10.48 20.34
C LEU A 294 1.76 11.03 19.06
N THR A 295 0.44 10.95 18.96
CA THR A 295 -0.30 11.46 17.79
C THR A 295 -1.31 12.51 18.25
N GLY A 296 -1.37 13.62 17.53
CA GLY A 296 -2.39 14.65 17.70
C GLY A 296 -3.03 14.98 16.35
N ASN A 297 -4.36 14.90 16.27
CA ASN A 297 -5.15 15.34 15.14
C ASN A 297 -6.11 16.42 15.64
N TYR A 298 -6.20 17.52 14.92
CA TYR A 298 -7.10 18.62 15.22
C TYR A 298 -7.80 19.10 13.95
N SER A 299 -9.11 19.19 14.02
CA SER A 299 -9.95 19.82 13.01
C SER A 299 -11.10 20.57 13.67
N THR A 300 -12.01 21.14 12.89
CA THR A 300 -13.19 21.83 13.43
C THR A 300 -14.16 20.89 14.12
N LYS A 301 -14.25 19.63 13.69
CA LYS A 301 -15.18 18.62 14.22
C LYS A 301 -14.50 17.46 14.94
N GLU A 302 -13.19 17.34 14.86
CA GLU A 302 -12.45 16.21 15.42
C GLU A 302 -11.21 16.68 16.18
N GLN A 303 -11.05 16.20 17.41
CA GLN A 303 -9.83 16.29 18.19
C GLN A 303 -9.48 14.89 18.66
N LEU A 304 -8.28 14.44 18.37
CA LEU A 304 -7.79 13.12 18.76
C LEU A 304 -6.37 13.24 19.28
N TYR A 305 -6.11 12.71 20.46
CA TYR A 305 -4.80 12.65 21.07
C TYR A 305 -4.54 11.22 21.54
N ASP A 306 -3.51 10.58 20.98
CA ASP A 306 -3.15 9.20 21.24
C ASP A 306 -1.72 9.07 21.77
N ILE A 307 -1.54 8.14 22.69
CA ILE A 307 -0.26 7.68 23.18
C ILE A 307 -0.21 6.17 22.97
N ASP A 308 0.68 5.70 22.10
CA ASP A 308 0.91 4.29 21.84
C ASP A 308 2.27 3.87 22.37
N PHE A 309 2.31 2.81 23.15
CA PHE A 309 3.53 2.15 23.55
C PHE A 309 3.52 0.72 23.03
N PHE A 310 4.60 0.35 22.36
CA PHE A 310 4.78 -0.98 21.80
C PHE A 310 6.05 -1.63 22.34
N ARG A 311 5.94 -2.87 22.82
CA ARG A 311 7.04 -3.68 23.31
C ARG A 311 7.06 -5.01 22.55
N PRO A 312 8.04 -5.23 21.66
CA PRO A 312 8.18 -6.48 20.92
C PRO A 312 8.62 -7.61 21.86
N SER A 313 8.17 -8.81 21.56
CA SER A 313 8.60 -10.07 22.21
C SER A 313 8.51 -10.03 23.74
N LEU A 314 7.35 -9.56 24.27
CA LEU A 314 7.14 -9.48 25.72
C LEU A 314 7.25 -10.85 26.38
N PHE A 315 6.65 -11.87 25.76
CA PHE A 315 6.73 -13.25 26.26
C PHE A 315 6.78 -14.24 25.09
N ASN A 316 7.29 -15.41 25.38
CA ASN A 316 7.50 -16.51 24.46
C ASN A 316 6.78 -17.75 24.98
N TYR A 317 6.07 -18.46 24.10
CA TYR A 317 5.46 -19.75 24.37
C TYR A 317 5.73 -20.70 23.21
N LYS A 318 6.51 -21.77 23.42
CA LYS A 318 6.84 -22.77 22.40
C LYS A 318 7.33 -22.17 21.07
N ASN A 319 8.26 -21.20 21.13
CA ASN A 319 8.78 -20.44 19.98
C ASN A 319 7.80 -19.47 19.31
N TYR A 320 6.60 -19.25 19.87
CA TYR A 320 5.72 -18.16 19.49
C TYR A 320 6.01 -16.94 20.35
N TYR A 321 6.28 -15.82 19.74
CA TYR A 321 6.63 -14.57 20.43
C TYR A 321 5.48 -13.59 20.33
N PHE A 322 5.04 -13.06 21.45
CA PHE A 322 3.91 -12.16 21.56
C PHE A 322 4.39 -10.75 21.89
N ASP A 323 3.92 -9.79 21.13
CA ASP A 323 4.18 -8.38 21.34
C ASP A 323 3.12 -7.79 22.28
N LEU A 324 3.51 -6.80 23.11
CA LEU A 324 2.59 -6.04 23.94
C LEU A 324 2.37 -4.66 23.32
N GLY A 325 1.11 -4.21 23.23
CA GLY A 325 0.74 -2.84 22.97
C GLY A 325 -0.06 -2.26 24.13
N LEU A 326 0.22 -1.01 24.46
CA LEU A 326 -0.58 -0.16 25.32
C LEU A 326 -0.96 1.08 24.53
N ASN A 327 -2.25 1.38 24.44
CA ASN A 327 -2.76 2.56 23.77
C ASN A 327 -3.71 3.29 24.70
N GLY A 328 -3.52 4.58 24.88
CA GLY A 328 -4.42 5.43 25.64
C GLY A 328 -4.62 6.75 24.92
N GLY A 329 -5.80 7.32 25.03
CA GLY A 329 -6.08 8.54 24.31
C GLY A 329 -7.35 9.25 24.77
N TYR A 330 -7.54 10.40 24.15
CA TYR A 330 -8.71 11.22 24.25
C TYR A 330 -9.21 11.58 22.85
N SER A 331 -10.51 11.48 22.63
CA SER A 331 -11.15 11.98 21.42
C SER A 331 -12.35 12.84 21.73
N ASN A 332 -12.55 13.86 20.91
CA ASN A 332 -13.72 14.72 20.92
C ASN A 332 -14.19 14.84 19.48
N LEU A 333 -15.32 14.22 19.19
CA LEU A 333 -15.88 14.05 17.85
C LEU A 333 -17.26 14.65 17.78
N GLU A 334 -17.52 15.43 16.75
CA GLU A 334 -18.82 16.00 16.45
C GLU A 334 -19.47 15.18 15.34
N TYR A 335 -20.57 14.53 15.67
CA TYR A 335 -21.41 13.77 14.74
C TYR A 335 -22.61 14.62 14.28
N GLU A 336 -23.36 14.13 13.31
CA GLU A 336 -24.70 14.68 13.04
C GLU A 336 -25.60 14.44 14.27
N GLY A 337 -26.00 15.55 14.93
CA GLY A 337 -26.95 15.52 16.06
C GLY A 337 -26.35 15.34 17.46
N PHE A 338 -25.11 14.91 17.61
CA PHE A 338 -24.49 14.76 18.94
C PHE A 338 -22.99 14.97 18.92
N LYS A 339 -22.43 15.16 20.12
CA LYS A 339 -21.00 15.24 20.35
C LYS A 339 -20.55 14.12 21.27
N GLU A 340 -19.45 13.44 20.91
CA GLU A 340 -18.81 12.43 21.75
C GLU A 340 -17.50 12.97 22.32
N GLU A 341 -17.34 12.86 23.63
CA GLU A 341 -16.05 12.96 24.32
C GLU A 341 -15.69 11.60 24.88
N LYS A 342 -14.53 11.07 24.53
CA LYS A 342 -14.10 9.74 24.92
C LYS A 342 -12.68 9.72 25.41
N GLU A 343 -12.49 9.12 26.59
CA GLU A 343 -11.21 8.70 27.13
C GLU A 343 -11.10 7.18 27.04
N TYR A 344 -9.94 6.66 26.69
CA TYR A 344 -9.77 5.22 26.58
C TYR A 344 -8.38 4.74 26.94
N LEU A 345 -8.33 3.49 27.40
CA LEU A 345 -7.10 2.75 27.65
C LEU A 345 -7.26 1.33 27.14
N LYS A 346 -6.32 0.88 26.32
CA LYS A 346 -6.29 -0.46 25.74
C LYS A 346 -4.96 -1.13 26.01
N ALA A 347 -5.01 -2.38 26.44
CA ALA A 347 -3.83 -3.22 26.56
C ALA A 347 -4.06 -4.50 25.75
N PHE A 348 -3.08 -4.89 24.94
CA PHE A 348 -3.23 -6.05 24.06
C PHE A 348 -1.94 -6.81 23.86
N ALA A 349 -2.08 -8.10 23.59
CA ALA A 349 -1.05 -8.94 23.02
C ALA A 349 -1.31 -9.09 21.52
N ALA A 350 -0.24 -9.06 20.73
CA ALA A 350 -0.31 -9.25 19.29
C ALA A 350 0.67 -10.34 18.84
N TYR A 351 0.29 -11.03 17.77
CA TYR A 351 1.11 -12.06 17.14
C TYR A 351 1.01 -11.95 15.63
N GLN A 352 2.17 -11.89 14.96
CA GLN A 352 2.27 -11.84 13.51
C GLN A 352 2.82 -13.16 12.99
N PHE A 353 2.10 -13.79 12.07
CA PHE A 353 2.54 -14.98 11.35
C PHE A 353 2.31 -14.83 9.85
N ASP A 354 3.37 -14.64 9.09
CA ASP A 354 3.30 -14.36 7.64
C ASP A 354 2.30 -13.21 7.36
N LYS A 355 1.23 -13.49 6.68
CA LYS A 355 0.16 -12.56 6.30
C LYS A 355 -0.94 -12.42 7.36
N LEU A 356 -0.91 -13.25 8.40
CA LEU A 356 -1.89 -13.26 9.47
C LEU A 356 -1.41 -12.45 10.67
N PHE A 357 -2.21 -11.47 11.08
CA PHE A 357 -2.02 -10.70 12.31
C PHE A 357 -3.18 -10.98 13.27
N LEU A 358 -2.83 -11.38 14.50
CA LEU A 358 -3.79 -11.63 15.57
C LEU A 358 -3.54 -10.65 16.71
N LYS A 359 -4.62 -10.14 17.29
CA LYS A 359 -4.59 -9.20 18.41
C LYS A 359 -5.71 -9.53 19.39
N ALA A 360 -5.36 -9.70 20.67
CA ALA A 360 -6.31 -9.90 21.74
C ALA A 360 -6.01 -8.96 22.89
N GLY A 361 -7.01 -8.32 23.46
CA GLY A 361 -6.79 -7.31 24.49
C GLY A 361 -8.00 -7.01 25.34
N LEU A 362 -7.79 -6.07 26.24
CA LEU A 362 -8.80 -5.46 27.10
C LEU A 362 -8.87 -3.97 26.82
N SER A 363 -10.06 -3.41 26.81
CA SER A 363 -10.33 -1.99 26.69
C SER A 363 -11.16 -1.48 27.85
N ALA A 364 -10.84 -0.26 28.30
CA ALA A 364 -11.66 0.56 29.18
C ALA A 364 -11.94 1.88 28.47
N GLU A 365 -13.20 2.27 28.38
CA GLU A 365 -13.63 3.51 27.73
C GLU A 365 -14.59 4.27 28.65
N ASN A 366 -14.41 5.59 28.77
CA ASN A 366 -15.33 6.52 29.38
C ASN A 366 -15.83 7.45 28.27
N ILE A 367 -17.12 7.36 27.95
CA ILE A 367 -17.74 8.05 26.81
C ILE A 367 -18.84 8.97 27.34
N ASN A 368 -18.75 10.24 26.99
CA ASN A 368 -19.80 11.21 27.26
C ASN A 368 -20.45 11.65 25.95
N ILE A 369 -21.74 11.37 25.80
CA ILE A 369 -22.56 11.82 24.67
C ILE A 369 -23.35 13.05 25.11
N SER A 370 -23.14 14.16 24.43
CA SER A 370 -23.79 15.43 24.72
C SER A 370 -24.53 15.98 23.51
N VAL A 371 -25.50 16.86 23.79
CA VAL A 371 -26.26 17.57 22.76
C VAL A 371 -25.35 18.51 21.99
N LEU A 372 -25.48 18.56 20.65
CA LEU A 372 -24.77 19.50 19.81
C LEU A 372 -25.52 20.85 19.76
N ASP A 373 -26.66 20.89 19.13
CA ASP A 373 -27.54 22.08 19.00
C ASP A 373 -28.89 21.90 19.72
N ALA A 374 -29.57 20.82 19.42
CA ALA A 374 -30.81 20.41 20.03
C ALA A 374 -30.83 18.89 20.28
N PRO A 375 -31.58 18.39 21.29
CA PRO A 375 -31.69 16.96 21.49
C PRO A 375 -32.29 16.27 20.27
N GLU A 376 -31.60 15.29 19.73
CA GLU A 376 -32.08 14.46 18.61
C GLU A 376 -32.89 13.28 19.14
N PRO A 377 -34.06 12.98 18.53
CA PRO A 377 -34.83 11.80 18.87
C PRO A 377 -34.01 10.52 18.68
N GLY A 378 -34.06 9.60 19.65
CA GLY A 378 -33.39 8.31 19.59
C GLY A 378 -31.94 8.33 20.09
N VAL A 379 -31.25 9.47 20.10
CA VAL A 379 -29.90 9.60 20.65
C VAL A 379 -29.93 9.54 22.18
N ILE A 380 -29.13 8.68 22.76
CA ILE A 380 -29.02 8.51 24.21
C ILE A 380 -27.85 9.34 24.73
N TYR A 381 -28.18 10.41 25.45
CA TYR A 381 -27.21 11.31 26.06
C TYR A 381 -26.77 10.84 27.45
N GLY A 382 -25.55 11.11 27.83
CA GLY A 382 -25.03 10.81 29.14
C GLY A 382 -23.63 10.18 29.13
N ASN A 383 -23.24 9.71 30.31
CA ASN A 383 -21.97 9.06 30.53
C ASN A 383 -22.09 7.54 30.47
N PHE A 384 -21.19 6.91 29.70
CA PHE A 384 -21.08 5.47 29.57
C PHE A 384 -19.65 5.05 29.92
N VAL A 385 -19.54 4.07 30.80
CA VAL A 385 -18.26 3.43 31.11
C VAL A 385 -18.31 2.01 30.57
N LEU A 386 -17.42 1.66 29.69
CA LEU A 386 -17.38 0.35 29.04
C LEU A 386 -16.07 -0.36 29.34
N TYR A 387 -16.17 -1.64 29.73
CA TYR A 387 -15.05 -2.55 29.83
C TYR A 387 -15.31 -3.74 28.92
N TYR A 388 -14.36 -4.07 28.06
CA TYR A 388 -14.56 -5.20 27.15
C TYR A 388 -13.24 -5.85 26.75
N PRO A 389 -13.16 -7.19 26.78
CA PRO A 389 -12.22 -7.93 26.00
C PRO A 389 -12.53 -7.80 24.50
N TYR A 390 -11.48 -7.78 23.69
CA TYR A 390 -11.64 -7.79 22.25
C TYR A 390 -10.63 -8.69 21.56
N PHE A 391 -11.01 -9.17 20.39
CA PHE A 391 -10.17 -9.97 19.51
C PHE A 391 -10.25 -9.43 18.09
N GLN A 392 -9.10 -9.38 17.42
CA GLN A 392 -8.99 -8.99 16.02
C GLN A 392 -8.08 -9.98 15.28
N ALA A 393 -8.51 -10.41 14.11
CA ALA A 393 -7.72 -11.17 13.18
C ALA A 393 -7.68 -10.45 11.83
N ILE A 394 -6.51 -10.29 11.24
CA ILE A 394 -6.31 -9.67 9.93
C ILE A 394 -5.45 -10.61 9.09
N TYR A 395 -5.92 -10.93 7.89
CA TYR A 395 -5.15 -11.63 6.88
C TYR A 395 -4.99 -10.72 5.65
N ASP A 396 -3.77 -10.24 5.40
CA ASP A 396 -3.46 -9.30 4.33
C ASP A 396 -2.50 -9.94 3.30
N ALA A 397 -3.05 -10.32 2.16
CA ALA A 397 -2.35 -10.92 1.03
C ALA A 397 -2.35 -10.01 -0.21
N ARG A 398 -2.50 -8.71 -0.02
CA ARG A 398 -2.36 -7.72 -1.08
C ARG A 398 -0.89 -7.53 -1.43
N ASP A 399 -0.61 -7.25 -2.70
CA ASP A 399 0.74 -6.98 -3.21
C ASP A 399 1.31 -5.63 -2.70
N ASP A 400 0.45 -4.64 -2.46
CA ASP A 400 0.78 -3.34 -1.86
C ASP A 400 -0.36 -2.87 -0.95
N ARG A 401 -0.04 -2.22 0.17
CA ARG A 401 -1.05 -1.74 1.13
C ARG A 401 -1.67 -0.41 0.74
N LEU A 402 -0.93 0.45 0.02
CA LEU A 402 -1.39 1.80 -0.35
C LEU A 402 -2.10 1.81 -1.71
N ASN A 403 -1.56 1.08 -2.68
CA ASN A 403 -2.11 1.02 -4.04
C ASN A 403 -2.10 -0.41 -4.58
N PRO A 404 -2.87 -1.33 -3.98
CA PRO A 404 -2.88 -2.73 -4.36
C PRO A 404 -3.37 -2.91 -5.80
N LYS A 405 -2.72 -3.82 -6.52
CA LYS A 405 -3.09 -4.24 -7.86
C LYS A 405 -3.68 -5.65 -7.87
N ASN A 406 -3.20 -6.50 -6.97
CA ASN A 406 -3.70 -7.86 -6.83
C ASN A 406 -3.68 -8.31 -5.38
N GLY A 407 -4.58 -9.20 -5.05
CA GLY A 407 -4.62 -9.84 -3.75
C GLY A 407 -5.94 -9.69 -3.01
N TYR A 408 -5.93 -10.09 -1.76
CA TYR A 408 -7.11 -10.07 -0.92
C TYR A 408 -6.74 -9.74 0.53
N TYR A 409 -7.72 -9.18 1.22
CA TYR A 409 -7.65 -8.80 2.62
C TYR A 409 -8.91 -9.29 3.33
N PHE A 410 -8.74 -9.84 4.52
CA PHE A 410 -9.83 -10.21 5.42
C PHE A 410 -9.54 -9.68 6.81
N SER A 411 -10.53 -9.12 7.47
CA SER A 411 -10.46 -8.81 8.89
C SER A 411 -11.72 -9.23 9.63
N GLY A 412 -11.54 -9.69 10.86
CA GLY A 412 -12.60 -9.97 11.80
C GLY A 412 -12.31 -9.28 13.13
N TYR A 413 -13.32 -8.67 13.72
CA TYR A 413 -13.27 -8.01 15.02
C TYR A 413 -14.43 -8.49 15.88
N LEU A 414 -14.14 -8.76 17.14
CA LEU A 414 -15.11 -9.18 18.15
C LEU A 414 -14.83 -8.43 19.44
N GLU A 415 -15.85 -7.85 20.07
CA GLU A 415 -15.80 -7.32 21.43
C GLU A 415 -17.00 -7.77 22.26
N TYR A 416 -16.80 -7.91 23.56
CA TYR A 416 -17.85 -8.29 24.52
C TYR A 416 -17.89 -7.29 25.67
N GLY A 417 -18.97 -6.52 25.77
CA GLY A 417 -19.20 -5.58 26.87
C GLY A 417 -19.45 -6.33 28.17
N ILE A 418 -18.68 -6.03 29.21
CA ILE A 418 -18.76 -6.71 30.52
C ILE A 418 -19.80 -6.00 31.39
N PRO A 419 -20.85 -6.69 31.87
CA PRO A 419 -21.87 -6.15 32.78
C PRO A 419 -21.32 -6.03 34.23
N TYR A 420 -20.40 -5.09 34.47
CA TYR A 420 -19.76 -4.90 35.78
C TYR A 420 -20.67 -4.22 36.82
N SER A 421 -21.79 -3.63 36.42
CA SER A 421 -22.82 -3.01 37.29
C SER A 421 -24.19 -3.19 36.66
N ALA A 422 -25.25 -2.87 37.40
CA ALA A 422 -26.63 -2.96 36.92
C ALA A 422 -26.92 -2.05 35.70
N ASP A 423 -26.18 -0.93 35.58
CA ASP A 423 -26.32 0.05 34.49
C ASP A 423 -25.29 -0.16 33.36
N ALA A 424 -24.38 -1.11 33.50
CA ALA A 424 -23.37 -1.38 32.48
C ALA A 424 -23.98 -2.08 31.26
N SER A 425 -23.50 -1.70 30.08
CA SER A 425 -23.94 -2.31 28.82
C SER A 425 -23.38 -3.71 28.68
N ASP A 426 -24.27 -4.68 28.45
CA ASP A 426 -23.94 -6.07 28.16
C ASP A 426 -24.26 -6.34 26.68
N TYR A 427 -23.24 -6.57 25.86
CA TYR A 427 -23.39 -6.69 24.42
C TYR A 427 -22.27 -7.50 23.79
N VAL A 428 -22.52 -8.00 22.59
CA VAL A 428 -21.50 -8.58 21.70
C VAL A 428 -21.52 -7.80 20.39
N LYS A 429 -20.36 -7.26 19.98
CA LYS A 429 -20.19 -6.59 18.69
C LYS A 429 -19.26 -7.39 17.80
N MET A 430 -19.69 -7.64 16.58
CA MET A 430 -18.91 -8.32 15.56
C MET A 430 -18.82 -7.44 14.31
N LEU A 431 -17.64 -7.41 13.67
CA LEU A 431 -17.41 -6.72 12.41
C LEU A 431 -16.49 -7.57 11.54
N PHE A 432 -16.88 -7.77 10.30
CA PHE A 432 -16.10 -8.47 9.28
C PHE A 432 -15.90 -7.56 8.07
N GLU A 433 -14.71 -7.64 7.48
CA GLU A 433 -14.39 -6.94 6.24
C GLU A 433 -13.62 -7.88 5.31
N ALA A 434 -13.98 -7.86 4.03
CA ALA A 434 -13.30 -8.57 2.98
C ALA A 434 -13.02 -7.63 1.81
N ARG A 435 -11.80 -7.70 1.23
CA ARG A 435 -11.43 -6.96 0.03
C ARG A 435 -10.81 -7.93 -0.97
N GLY A 436 -11.20 -7.81 -2.23
CA GLY A 436 -10.62 -8.53 -3.34
C GLY A 436 -10.20 -7.57 -4.44
N ILE A 437 -8.95 -7.64 -4.89
CA ILE A 437 -8.40 -6.75 -5.90
C ILE A 437 -7.74 -7.60 -7.00
N TYR A 438 -8.04 -7.27 -8.24
CA TYR A 438 -7.48 -7.95 -9.40
C TYR A 438 -7.25 -6.98 -10.56
N THR A 439 -6.07 -7.03 -11.16
CA THR A 439 -5.71 -6.20 -12.32
C THR A 439 -5.61 -7.07 -13.57
N TRP A 440 -6.37 -6.68 -14.59
CA TRP A 440 -6.33 -7.28 -15.91
C TRP A 440 -6.12 -6.20 -16.98
N ASN A 441 -5.13 -6.38 -17.82
CA ASN A 441 -4.76 -5.40 -18.89
C ASN A 441 -4.69 -3.96 -18.38
N ASN A 442 -4.05 -3.72 -17.24
CA ASN A 442 -3.90 -2.42 -16.56
C ASN A 442 -5.21 -1.85 -15.96
N ILE A 443 -6.35 -2.53 -16.09
CA ILE A 443 -7.59 -2.15 -15.42
C ILE A 443 -7.65 -2.87 -14.08
N THR A 444 -7.81 -2.12 -13.00
CA THR A 444 -7.90 -2.69 -11.64
C THR A 444 -9.36 -2.76 -11.21
N PHE A 445 -9.82 -3.94 -10.84
CA PHE A 445 -11.12 -4.22 -10.24
C PHE A 445 -10.94 -4.40 -8.74
N ALA A 446 -11.80 -3.76 -7.96
CA ALA A 446 -11.84 -3.94 -6.52
C ALA A 446 -13.27 -4.20 -6.05
N ALA A 447 -13.41 -5.12 -5.10
CA ALA A 447 -14.63 -5.38 -4.37
C ALA A 447 -14.33 -5.30 -2.87
N VAL A 448 -15.12 -4.51 -2.13
CA VAL A 448 -14.99 -4.35 -0.68
C VAL A 448 -16.34 -4.65 -0.04
N GLY A 449 -16.38 -5.64 0.82
CA GLY A 449 -17.54 -5.99 1.62
C GLY A 449 -17.28 -5.79 3.10
N LYS A 450 -18.20 -5.14 3.81
CA LYS A 450 -18.20 -5.01 5.27
C LYS A 450 -19.55 -5.48 5.82
N MET A 451 -19.52 -6.16 6.94
CA MET A 451 -20.71 -6.66 7.61
C MET A 451 -20.49 -6.63 9.12
N GLY A 452 -21.42 -6.05 9.84
CA GLY A 452 -21.35 -5.94 11.30
C GLY A 452 -22.68 -6.17 11.97
N THR A 453 -22.64 -6.65 13.23
CA THR A 453 -23.84 -6.77 14.07
C THR A 453 -23.47 -6.56 15.53
N ILE A 454 -24.42 -5.99 16.27
CA ILE A 454 -24.36 -5.81 17.72
C ILE A 454 -25.55 -6.54 18.31
N GLU A 455 -25.30 -7.52 19.16
CA GLU A 455 -26.31 -8.16 20.00
C GLU A 455 -26.33 -7.47 21.35
N MET A 456 -27.40 -6.74 21.63
CA MET A 456 -27.63 -6.10 22.95
C MET A 456 -28.29 -7.10 23.88
N ILE A 457 -27.64 -7.43 24.99
CA ILE A 457 -28.15 -8.37 25.99
C ILE A 457 -28.87 -7.61 27.09
N SER A 458 -28.29 -6.54 27.59
CA SER A 458 -28.91 -5.64 28.56
C SER A 458 -28.38 -4.22 28.45
N ASN A 459 -29.19 -3.26 28.86
CA ASN A 459 -28.91 -1.84 28.87
C ASN A 459 -28.58 -1.23 27.48
N LEU A 460 -28.34 0.06 27.48
CA LEU A 460 -28.15 0.83 26.26
C LEU A 460 -26.68 1.05 25.97
N LEU A 461 -26.33 1.18 24.70
CA LEU A 461 -25.00 1.55 24.24
C LEU A 461 -24.95 3.04 23.92
N PRO A 462 -23.77 3.69 24.06
CA PRO A 462 -23.56 5.02 23.51
C PRO A 462 -23.72 4.96 21.99
N GLU A 463 -24.32 6.00 21.42
CA GLU A 463 -24.64 6.12 19.99
C GLU A 463 -23.42 5.84 19.10
N SER A 464 -22.25 6.31 19.50
CA SER A 464 -21.00 6.13 18.79
C SER A 464 -20.48 4.67 18.69
N LYS A 465 -21.07 3.74 19.46
CA LYS A 465 -20.78 2.30 19.32
C LYS A 465 -21.61 1.62 18.24
N LEU A 466 -22.72 2.24 17.84
CA LEU A 466 -23.63 1.73 16.81
C LEU A 466 -23.00 1.85 15.41
N PHE A 467 -23.67 1.33 14.40
CA PHE A 467 -23.20 1.38 13.02
C PHE A 467 -23.86 2.51 12.26
N PHE A 468 -23.03 3.23 11.50
CA PHE A 468 -23.43 4.24 10.54
C PHE A 468 -22.82 3.94 9.17
N GLY A 469 -23.39 4.53 8.12
CA GLY A 469 -22.88 4.50 6.77
C GLY A 469 -22.64 5.91 6.23
N GLY A 470 -22.12 5.98 5.01
CA GLY A 470 -21.75 7.24 4.35
C GLY A 470 -20.25 7.53 4.44
N GLY A 471 -19.78 8.46 3.59
CA GLY A 471 -18.39 8.83 3.46
C GLY A 471 -17.57 7.95 2.53
N SER A 472 -16.29 8.27 2.40
CA SER A 472 -15.36 7.72 1.40
C SER A 472 -15.12 6.21 1.49
N PHE A 473 -15.39 5.58 2.64
CA PHE A 473 -15.17 4.14 2.88
C PHE A 473 -16.47 3.33 3.03
N SER A 474 -17.61 3.95 2.71
CA SER A 474 -18.93 3.31 2.78
C SER A 474 -19.75 3.70 1.56
N ASN A 475 -20.55 4.78 1.63
CA ASN A 475 -21.39 5.25 0.53
C ASN A 475 -21.03 6.69 0.16
N ARG A 476 -20.40 6.87 -0.99
CA ARG A 476 -19.83 8.15 -1.41
C ARG A 476 -20.84 9.21 -1.88
N ALA A 477 -22.12 8.86 -1.98
CA ALA A 477 -23.18 9.84 -2.24
C ALA A 477 -23.61 10.61 -0.97
N TYR A 478 -23.12 10.19 0.20
CA TYR A 478 -23.46 10.73 1.50
C TYR A 478 -22.22 11.22 2.24
N GLY A 479 -22.40 12.17 3.15
CA GLY A 479 -21.36 12.56 4.09
C GLY A 479 -21.03 11.46 5.09
N TYR A 480 -20.02 11.69 5.91
CA TYR A 480 -19.58 10.73 6.91
C TYR A 480 -20.67 10.53 7.98
N ASN A 481 -21.08 9.28 8.23
CA ASN A 481 -22.13 8.89 9.17
C ASN A 481 -23.53 9.47 8.91
N GLU A 482 -23.83 9.91 7.70
CA GLU A 482 -25.16 10.42 7.32
C GLU A 482 -26.19 9.31 7.01
N ILE A 483 -25.78 8.04 6.95
CA ILE A 483 -26.67 6.89 6.74
C ILE A 483 -26.82 6.13 8.06
N GLY A 484 -28.04 6.00 8.54
CA GLY A 484 -28.40 5.24 9.73
C GLY A 484 -29.86 4.81 9.71
N VAL A 485 -30.40 4.52 10.88
CA VAL A 485 -31.83 4.27 11.08
C VAL A 485 -32.55 5.60 11.19
N ILE A 486 -33.59 5.82 10.41
CA ILE A 486 -34.41 7.04 10.50
C ILE A 486 -35.42 6.85 11.61
N SER A 487 -35.23 7.56 12.74
CA SER A 487 -36.14 7.48 13.89
C SER A 487 -37.40 8.36 13.74
N SER A 488 -37.26 9.46 12.99
CA SER A 488 -38.39 10.38 12.73
C SER A 488 -38.38 10.85 11.27
N PRO A 489 -39.45 10.53 10.49
CA PRO A 489 -39.55 11.02 9.10
C PRO A 489 -39.71 12.54 9.00
N VAL A 490 -40.03 13.22 10.09
CA VAL A 490 -40.29 14.67 10.11
C VAL A 490 -39.02 15.46 10.41
N GLU A 491 -38.12 14.91 11.23
CA GLU A 491 -36.93 15.62 11.72
C GLU A 491 -35.63 15.14 11.05
N HIS A 492 -35.67 14.09 10.20
CA HIS A 492 -34.52 13.52 9.50
C HIS A 492 -33.34 13.19 10.40
N SER A 493 -33.56 12.88 11.69
CA SER A 493 -32.52 12.47 12.60
C SER A 493 -32.02 11.07 12.23
N VAL A 494 -30.69 10.90 12.29
CA VAL A 494 -30.02 9.65 11.94
C VAL A 494 -29.46 9.01 13.20
N GLU A 495 -30.03 7.87 13.58
CA GLU A 495 -29.52 7.02 14.66
C GLU A 495 -28.63 5.90 14.13
N GLY A 496 -27.71 5.43 14.95
CA GLY A 496 -26.91 4.26 14.59
C GLY A 496 -27.74 2.97 14.59
N GLY A 497 -27.34 2.00 13.78
CA GLY A 497 -28.00 0.70 13.69
C GLY A 497 -27.24 -0.39 14.44
N LEU A 498 -27.97 -1.48 14.75
CA LEU A 498 -27.42 -2.69 15.34
C LEU A 498 -26.88 -3.68 14.30
N SER A 499 -27.26 -3.52 13.04
CA SER A 499 -26.70 -4.30 11.92
C SER A 499 -26.30 -3.39 10.77
N MET A 500 -25.22 -3.76 10.11
CA MET A 500 -24.65 -3.04 8.98
C MET A 500 -24.21 -4.03 7.90
N ALA A 501 -24.49 -3.71 6.63
CA ALA A 501 -23.81 -4.29 5.50
C ALA A 501 -23.42 -3.18 4.50
N ASN A 502 -22.20 -3.27 3.96
CA ASN A 502 -21.73 -2.37 2.91
C ASN A 502 -21.02 -3.18 1.84
N LEU A 503 -21.32 -2.90 0.58
CA LEU A 503 -20.69 -3.55 -0.56
C LEU A 503 -20.34 -2.50 -1.62
N THR A 504 -19.04 -2.36 -1.87
CA THR A 504 -18.49 -1.45 -2.87
C THR A 504 -17.85 -2.24 -3.99
N PHE A 505 -18.14 -1.85 -5.23
CA PHE A 505 -17.39 -2.26 -6.41
C PHE A 505 -16.77 -1.04 -7.07
N GLU A 506 -15.49 -1.13 -7.41
CA GLU A 506 -14.75 -0.06 -8.08
C GLU A 506 -13.91 -0.60 -9.22
N LEU A 507 -13.87 0.13 -10.32
CA LEU A 507 -13.03 -0.12 -11.48
C LEU A 507 -12.15 1.09 -11.71
N ASN A 508 -10.83 0.89 -11.73
CA ASN A 508 -9.84 1.93 -12.03
C ASN A 508 -9.19 1.68 -13.40
N TYR A 509 -9.31 2.66 -14.28
CA TYR A 509 -8.78 2.64 -15.64
C TYR A 509 -7.64 3.65 -15.79
N PRO A 510 -6.45 3.26 -16.28
CA PRO A 510 -5.35 4.19 -16.51
C PRO A 510 -5.71 5.15 -17.65
N ILE A 511 -5.61 6.46 -17.38
CA ILE A 511 -5.83 7.51 -18.39
C ILE A 511 -4.49 7.92 -19.00
N LYS A 512 -3.55 8.30 -18.14
CA LYS A 512 -2.21 8.71 -18.53
C LYS A 512 -1.28 8.73 -17.31
N ASP A 513 -0.07 8.16 -17.45
CA ASP A 513 0.97 8.15 -16.42
C ASP A 513 0.41 7.72 -15.04
N ASN A 514 0.44 8.61 -14.05
CA ASN A 514 -0.05 8.38 -12.70
C ASN A 514 -1.54 8.74 -12.50
N ILE A 515 -2.29 9.01 -13.58
CA ILE A 515 -3.71 9.38 -13.51
C ILE A 515 -4.59 8.22 -13.95
N TYR A 516 -5.57 7.92 -13.09
CA TYR A 516 -6.58 6.90 -13.32
C TYR A 516 -7.97 7.51 -13.20
N GLY A 517 -8.88 7.10 -14.08
CA GLY A 517 -10.31 7.30 -13.91
C GLY A 517 -10.89 6.15 -13.12
N ALA A 518 -11.89 6.42 -12.29
CA ALA A 518 -12.62 5.42 -11.54
C ALA A 518 -14.11 5.49 -11.84
N VAL A 519 -14.75 4.32 -11.84
CA VAL A 519 -16.21 4.18 -11.74
C VAL A 519 -16.53 3.24 -10.60
N PHE A 520 -17.59 3.53 -9.85
CA PHE A 520 -17.91 2.74 -8.68
C PHE A 520 -19.40 2.66 -8.39
N THR A 521 -19.77 1.67 -7.58
CA THR A 521 -21.06 1.57 -6.92
C THR A 521 -20.86 1.25 -5.45
N ASP A 522 -21.61 1.93 -4.59
CA ASP A 522 -21.64 1.68 -3.15
C ASP A 522 -23.06 1.31 -2.74
N ASN A 523 -23.19 0.23 -1.97
CA ASN A 523 -24.45 -0.28 -1.48
C ASN A 523 -24.36 -0.43 0.03
N THR A 524 -25.20 0.31 0.77
CA THR A 524 -25.14 0.37 2.23
C THR A 524 -26.49 0.07 2.82
N MET A 525 -26.49 -0.69 3.89
CA MET A 525 -27.67 -1.04 4.68
C MET A 525 -27.33 -0.86 6.15
N ILE A 526 -28.18 -0.16 6.88
CA ILE A 526 -28.13 0.01 8.33
C ILE A 526 -29.50 -0.37 8.89
N ASN A 527 -29.55 -1.22 9.93
CA ASN A 527 -30.78 -1.69 10.50
C ASN A 527 -30.80 -1.56 12.04
N ALA A 528 -31.95 -1.23 12.59
CA ALA A 528 -32.19 -1.12 14.03
C ALA A 528 -32.14 -2.46 14.79
N LYS A 529 -32.19 -3.60 14.12
CA LYS A 529 -32.22 -4.93 14.74
C LYS A 529 -30.91 -5.65 14.53
N SER A 530 -30.49 -6.43 15.52
CA SER A 530 -29.35 -7.35 15.42
C SER A 530 -29.62 -8.43 14.37
N TYR A 531 -28.58 -8.80 13.61
CA TYR A 531 -28.60 -9.83 12.55
C TYR A 531 -29.65 -9.62 11.44
N ASP A 532 -30.17 -8.42 11.31
CA ASP A 532 -31.14 -8.08 10.25
C ASP A 532 -30.39 -7.44 9.07
N PHE A 533 -30.19 -8.21 8.02
CA PHE A 533 -29.49 -7.82 6.79
C PHE A 533 -30.45 -7.79 5.58
N TYR A 534 -31.74 -7.55 5.80
CA TYR A 534 -32.78 -7.57 4.78
C TYR A 534 -33.55 -6.24 4.64
N SER A 535 -33.04 -5.16 5.22
CA SER A 535 -33.63 -3.83 5.09
C SER A 535 -33.36 -3.18 3.74
N ASP A 536 -33.93 -1.99 3.52
CA ASP A 536 -33.72 -1.19 2.33
C ASP A 536 -32.25 -0.88 2.12
N ILE A 537 -31.75 -1.19 0.92
CA ILE A 537 -30.37 -0.92 0.51
C ILE A 537 -30.32 0.46 -0.13
N ILE A 538 -29.48 1.32 0.42
CA ILE A 538 -29.14 2.62 -0.17
C ILE A 538 -28.00 2.41 -1.16
N SER A 539 -28.34 2.51 -2.45
CA SER A 539 -27.39 2.31 -3.54
C SER A 539 -26.97 3.64 -4.15
N SER A 540 -25.68 3.79 -4.38
CA SER A 540 -25.11 4.92 -5.11
C SER A 540 -24.20 4.46 -6.24
N ALA A 541 -24.01 5.32 -7.22
CA ALA A 541 -23.05 5.16 -8.29
C ALA A 541 -22.27 6.46 -8.49
N GLY A 542 -21.05 6.36 -8.97
CA GLY A 542 -20.22 7.54 -9.14
C GLY A 542 -19.02 7.32 -10.02
N ILE A 543 -18.33 8.44 -10.22
CA ILE A 543 -17.08 8.50 -10.98
C ILE A 543 -16.02 9.23 -10.15
N GLY A 544 -14.76 8.96 -10.45
CA GLY A 544 -13.68 9.62 -9.73
C GLY A 544 -12.38 9.69 -10.51
N ILE A 545 -11.46 10.46 -9.97
CA ILE A 545 -10.09 10.59 -10.48
C ILE A 545 -9.13 10.18 -9.37
N ARG A 546 -8.09 9.45 -9.76
CA ARG A 546 -6.99 9.02 -8.90
C ARG A 546 -5.70 9.58 -9.44
N TYR A 547 -4.91 10.21 -8.59
CA TYR A 547 -3.55 10.63 -8.90
C TYR A 547 -2.58 9.92 -7.97
N LEU A 548 -1.73 9.05 -8.52
CA LEU A 548 -0.78 8.28 -7.73
C LEU A 548 0.39 9.15 -7.27
N THR A 549 0.57 9.24 -5.97
CA THR A 549 1.70 9.93 -5.33
C THR A 549 2.56 8.91 -4.57
N PRO A 550 3.82 9.25 -4.23
CA PRO A 550 4.67 8.36 -3.42
C PRO A 550 4.11 8.02 -2.02
N VAL A 551 3.19 8.84 -1.51
CA VAL A 551 2.54 8.67 -0.20
C VAL A 551 1.13 8.06 -0.29
N GLY A 552 0.76 7.56 -1.48
CA GLY A 552 -0.53 6.97 -1.77
C GLY A 552 -1.35 7.82 -2.78
N PRO A 553 -2.45 7.27 -3.30
CA PRO A 553 -3.28 7.97 -4.27
C PRO A 553 -4.06 9.14 -3.64
N LEU A 554 -4.07 10.26 -4.35
CA LEU A 554 -5.05 11.32 -4.15
C LEU A 554 -6.32 10.97 -4.93
N LYS A 555 -7.46 10.93 -4.27
CA LYS A 555 -8.75 10.56 -4.84
C LYS A 555 -9.73 11.72 -4.77
N VAL A 556 -10.45 11.93 -5.85
CA VAL A 556 -11.60 12.84 -5.92
C VAL A 556 -12.75 12.05 -6.53
N ASP A 557 -13.81 11.84 -5.75
CA ASP A 557 -14.97 11.07 -6.13
C ASP A 557 -16.23 11.94 -6.12
N VAL A 558 -17.10 11.73 -7.09
CA VAL A 558 -18.46 12.26 -7.11
C VAL A 558 -19.40 11.06 -7.11
N GLY A 559 -20.14 10.88 -6.04
CA GLY A 559 -21.16 9.83 -5.89
C GLY A 559 -22.55 10.43 -5.82
N ALA A 560 -23.54 9.77 -6.41
CA ALA A 560 -24.94 10.14 -6.34
C ALA A 560 -25.80 8.90 -6.02
N ASN A 561 -26.88 9.10 -5.26
CA ASN A 561 -27.87 8.06 -4.99
C ASN A 561 -28.57 7.68 -6.31
N VAL A 562 -28.70 6.38 -6.61
CA VAL A 562 -29.26 5.90 -7.88
C VAL A 562 -30.78 6.14 -7.98
N HIS A 563 -31.48 6.31 -6.85
CA HIS A 563 -32.91 6.57 -6.80
C HIS A 563 -33.25 8.07 -6.65
N ASP A 564 -32.29 8.88 -6.18
CA ASP A 564 -32.43 10.33 -6.04
C ASP A 564 -31.10 11.03 -6.37
N ILE A 565 -30.95 11.44 -7.61
CA ILE A 565 -29.72 12.09 -8.11
C ILE A 565 -29.46 13.43 -7.41
N SER A 566 -30.47 14.05 -6.78
CA SER A 566 -30.27 15.29 -6.01
C SER A 566 -29.47 15.06 -4.74
N GLN A 567 -29.44 13.84 -4.24
CA GLN A 567 -28.57 13.38 -3.16
C GLN A 567 -27.22 12.94 -3.75
N TYR A 568 -26.25 13.84 -3.72
CA TYR A 568 -24.88 13.62 -4.19
C TYR A 568 -23.86 14.25 -3.26
N ASN A 569 -22.66 13.73 -3.28
CA ASN A 569 -21.54 14.28 -2.51
C ASN A 569 -20.22 14.18 -3.29
N ILE A 570 -19.28 15.07 -2.93
CA ILE A 570 -17.93 15.10 -3.48
C ILE A 570 -16.98 14.73 -2.35
N GLN A 571 -16.25 13.62 -2.53
CA GLN A 571 -15.32 13.10 -1.55
C GLN A 571 -13.88 13.36 -1.98
N PHE A 572 -13.06 13.83 -1.04
CA PHE A 572 -11.61 13.96 -1.20
C PHE A 572 -10.92 13.00 -0.25
N GLN A 573 -9.89 12.31 -0.73
CA GLN A 573 -9.10 11.40 0.09
C GLN A 573 -7.65 11.34 -0.39
N LEU A 574 -6.71 11.28 0.56
CA LEU A 574 -5.32 10.95 0.33
C LEU A 574 -4.98 9.69 1.11
N GLY A 575 -4.30 8.73 0.48
CA GLY A 575 -3.85 7.51 1.12
C GLY A 575 -4.30 6.23 0.41
N GLN A 576 -4.80 5.23 1.14
CA GLN A 576 -5.11 3.91 0.62
C GLN A 576 -6.16 3.93 -0.50
N SER A 577 -5.94 3.15 -1.57
CA SER A 577 -6.85 3.08 -2.73
C SER A 577 -8.17 2.40 -2.41
N PHE A 578 -8.14 1.29 -1.64
CA PHE A 578 -9.29 0.45 -1.34
C PHE A 578 -9.30 0.01 0.12
#